data_822d94a913e0f8b28059862d452ab9e7
#
_entry.id   822d94a913e0f8b28059862d452ab9e7
#
_cell.length_a   1.000
_cell.length_b   1.000
_cell.length_c   1.000
_cell.angle_alpha   90.00
_cell.angle_beta   90.00
_cell.angle_gamma   90.00
#
_symmetry.space_group_name_H-M   'P 1'
#
loop_
_entity.id
_entity.type
_entity.pdbx_description
1 polymer ?
#
loop_
_entity_poly.entity_id
_entity_poly.type
_entity_poly.pdbx_seq_one_letter_code
_entity_poly.pdbx_strand_id
1 'polypeptide(L)'
;MRIRAWSLLTLILSSLALPALAQSLPANTVRTLLAVGRLVSVIDTPLQFRLFAVRLPAMERVSYSGPNNMLYVLSGTLAVALDGTAQTVSEGAGIFIPAGRAAVLGATGAEAVQFLQFVLAPASEAQKSSLGDPASVKELYRTAEPLAGLRAGPYEFSLTRVTLPAGMPANPIHYRTGAALYYIIAGRGDFTADGKTEPRAAGAPHFEPQGWVHHWANPGDAPLVLLQANISQEGVPAVLSGVPPAVAK
;
A
#
# COMPACT_ATOMS: atom_id res chain seq x y z
N MET A 1 -37.28 8.53 68.93
CA MET A 1 -36.27 9.24 68.10
C MET A 1 -35.97 8.36 66.88
N ARG A 2 -36.57 8.67 65.74
CA ARG A 2 -36.44 7.83 64.48
C ARG A 2 -35.43 8.44 63.53
N ILE A 3 -34.33 7.71 63.29
CA ILE A 3 -33.29 8.10 62.37
C ILE A 3 -33.70 7.57 61.00
N ARG A 4 -33.90 8.48 60.02
CA ARG A 4 -34.14 8.13 58.61
C ARG A 4 -32.78 8.01 57.90
N ALA A 5 -32.48 6.79 57.40
CA ALA A 5 -31.36 6.55 56.52
C ALA A 5 -31.72 7.01 55.08
N TRP A 6 -30.91 7.86 54.47
CA TRP A 6 -30.99 8.27 53.09
C TRP A 6 -30.02 7.39 52.30
N SER A 7 -30.56 6.55 51.42
CA SER A 7 -29.76 5.78 50.48
C SER A 7 -29.47 6.65 49.26
N LEU A 8 -28.18 7.01 49.07
CA LEU A 8 -27.69 7.59 47.79
C LEU A 8 -27.61 6.49 46.76
N LEU A 9 -28.41 6.61 45.69
CA LEU A 9 -28.35 5.76 44.51
C LEU A 9 -27.33 6.39 43.54
N THR A 10 -26.11 5.81 43.45
CA THR A 10 -25.08 6.22 42.51
C THR A 10 -25.39 5.59 41.15
N LEU A 11 -25.80 6.42 40.19
CA LEU A 11 -26.05 6.00 38.82
C LEU A 11 -24.67 5.91 38.09
N ILE A 12 -24.20 4.69 37.84
CA ILE A 12 -23.01 4.44 37.02
C ILE A 12 -23.48 4.44 35.57
N LEU A 13 -23.19 5.56 34.86
CA LEU A 13 -23.30 5.59 33.40
C LEU A 13 -22.14 4.80 32.80
N SER A 14 -22.37 3.57 32.39
CA SER A 14 -21.45 2.80 31.56
C SER A 14 -21.55 3.32 30.13
N SER A 15 -20.55 4.08 29.68
CA SER A 15 -20.39 4.42 28.28
C SER A 15 -20.03 3.15 27.50
N LEU A 16 -21.01 2.55 26.83
CA LEU A 16 -20.79 1.52 25.82
C LEU A 16 -20.11 2.16 24.63
N ALA A 17 -18.79 2.04 24.56
CA ALA A 17 -18.05 2.28 23.33
C ALA A 17 -18.51 1.23 22.31
N LEU A 18 -19.31 1.64 21.33
CA LEU A 18 -19.66 0.81 20.20
C LEU A 18 -18.36 0.48 19.45
N PRO A 19 -18.05 -0.80 19.20
CA PRO A 19 -16.92 -1.16 18.35
C PRO A 19 -17.19 -0.56 16.97
N ALA A 20 -16.22 0.19 16.43
CA ALA A 20 -16.26 0.63 15.04
C ALA A 20 -16.41 -0.64 14.19
N LEU A 21 -17.54 -0.78 13.52
CA LEU A 21 -17.81 -1.87 12.61
C LEU A 21 -16.80 -1.77 11.47
N ALA A 22 -15.73 -2.53 11.55
CA ALA A 22 -14.88 -2.84 10.41
C ALA A 22 -15.77 -3.55 9.39
N GLN A 23 -16.35 -2.79 8.45
CA GLN A 23 -17.17 -3.38 7.42
C GLN A 23 -16.28 -4.27 6.56
N SER A 24 -16.57 -5.55 6.58
CA SER A 24 -15.96 -6.56 5.75
C SER A 24 -16.13 -6.17 4.28
N LEU A 25 -15.03 -6.06 3.56
CA LEU A 25 -15.04 -6.12 2.09
C LEU A 25 -15.84 -7.37 1.66
N PRO A 26 -16.43 -7.37 0.45
CA PRO A 26 -17.20 -8.53 -0.01
C PRO A 26 -16.44 -9.82 0.30
N ALA A 27 -17.12 -10.85 0.78
CA ALA A 27 -16.55 -12.09 1.29
C ALA A 27 -15.60 -12.82 0.30
N ASN A 28 -15.60 -12.39 -0.95
CA ASN A 28 -14.86 -13.01 -2.06
C ASN A 28 -13.54 -12.28 -2.40
N THR A 29 -13.25 -11.10 -1.84
CA THR A 29 -11.97 -10.43 -2.08
C THR A 29 -10.89 -11.05 -1.20
N VAL A 30 -9.82 -11.56 -1.82
CA VAL A 30 -8.67 -12.11 -1.09
C VAL A 30 -7.59 -11.03 -0.96
N ARG A 31 -7.10 -10.82 0.27
CA ARG A 31 -5.99 -9.90 0.57
C ARG A 31 -4.85 -10.66 1.21
N THR A 32 -3.65 -10.54 0.65
CA THR A 32 -2.43 -11.14 1.18
C THR A 32 -1.42 -10.04 1.46
N LEU A 33 -1.09 -9.80 2.73
CA LEU A 33 0.00 -8.89 3.10
C LEU A 33 1.33 -9.54 2.67
N LEU A 34 2.11 -8.83 1.86
CA LEU A 34 3.38 -9.31 1.33
C LEU A 34 4.58 -8.72 2.07
N ALA A 35 4.47 -7.45 2.45
CA ALA A 35 5.50 -6.75 3.22
C ALA A 35 4.89 -5.57 3.97
N VAL A 36 5.49 -5.22 5.10
CA VAL A 36 5.13 -4.04 5.88
C VAL A 36 6.37 -3.42 6.50
N GLY A 37 6.41 -2.10 6.52
CA GLY A 37 7.42 -1.31 7.19
C GLY A 37 6.81 -0.19 8.01
N ARG A 38 7.43 0.12 9.15
CA ARG A 38 7.02 1.22 10.01
C ARG A 38 7.85 2.46 9.69
N LEU A 39 7.16 3.59 9.51
CA LEU A 39 7.75 4.91 9.33
C LEU A 39 7.54 5.71 10.61
N VAL A 40 8.62 6.19 11.21
CA VAL A 40 8.57 6.85 12.54
C VAL A 40 7.81 8.17 12.48
N SER A 41 8.02 8.95 11.40
CA SER A 41 7.28 10.19 11.11
C SER A 41 7.39 10.52 9.63
N VAL A 42 6.39 11.26 9.10
CA VAL A 42 6.37 11.72 7.70
C VAL A 42 6.12 13.22 7.58
N ILE A 43 6.14 13.95 8.72
CA ILE A 43 5.58 15.31 8.84
C ILE A 43 6.34 16.39 8.11
N ASP A 44 7.67 16.29 8.10
CA ASP A 44 8.52 17.42 7.71
C ASP A 44 9.04 17.28 6.28
N THR A 45 8.61 16.24 5.58
CA THR A 45 9.11 15.93 4.25
C THR A 45 7.95 15.60 3.33
N PRO A 46 7.65 16.46 2.35
CA PRO A 46 6.68 16.14 1.30
C PRO A 46 7.07 14.84 0.61
N LEU A 47 6.18 13.85 0.63
CA LEU A 47 6.43 12.51 0.07
C LEU A 47 5.71 12.33 -1.26
N GLN A 48 6.32 11.59 -2.16
CA GLN A 48 5.73 11.15 -3.43
C GLN A 48 5.84 9.64 -3.58
N PHE A 49 4.84 9.05 -4.21
CA PHE A 49 4.95 7.69 -4.72
C PHE A 49 5.61 7.67 -6.08
N ARG A 50 6.46 6.64 -6.26
CA ARG A 50 7.02 6.27 -7.56
C ARG A 50 6.90 4.77 -7.74
N LEU A 51 6.72 4.33 -8.96
CA LEU A 51 6.70 2.91 -9.33
C LEU A 51 7.69 2.67 -10.45
N PHE A 52 8.54 1.67 -10.27
CA PHE A 52 9.50 1.24 -11.30
C PHE A 52 9.33 -0.23 -11.62
N ALA A 53 9.48 -0.56 -12.90
CA ALA A 53 9.78 -1.91 -13.34
C ALA A 53 11.30 -2.05 -13.47
N VAL A 54 11.84 -3.10 -12.88
CA VAL A 54 13.26 -3.39 -12.86
C VAL A 54 13.53 -4.77 -13.42
N ARG A 55 14.57 -4.87 -14.25
CA ARG A 55 15.16 -6.12 -14.68
C ARG A 55 16.63 -6.14 -14.29
N LEU A 56 17.03 -7.12 -13.48
CA LEU A 56 18.40 -7.38 -13.10
C LEU A 56 18.87 -8.64 -13.84
N PRO A 57 19.94 -8.57 -14.66
CA PRO A 57 20.45 -9.74 -15.40
C PRO A 57 20.82 -10.90 -14.47
N ALA A 58 20.83 -12.10 -15.01
CA ALA A 58 21.22 -13.31 -14.27
C ALA A 58 22.61 -13.14 -13.65
N MET A 59 22.75 -13.62 -12.39
CA MET A 59 23.98 -13.58 -11.61
C MET A 59 24.53 -12.18 -11.25
N GLU A 60 23.85 -11.13 -11.71
CA GLU A 60 24.27 -9.75 -11.43
C GLU A 60 23.74 -9.25 -10.08
N ARG A 61 24.40 -8.21 -9.57
CA ARG A 61 24.06 -7.55 -8.31
C ARG A 61 24.07 -6.04 -8.47
N VAL A 62 23.23 -5.38 -7.70
CA VAL A 62 23.16 -3.91 -7.64
C VAL A 62 22.97 -3.46 -6.20
N SER A 63 23.63 -2.36 -5.83
CA SER A 63 23.41 -1.74 -4.53
C SER A 63 22.21 -0.80 -4.56
N TYR A 64 21.45 -0.82 -3.47
CA TYR A 64 20.38 0.13 -3.21
C TYR A 64 20.66 0.87 -1.90
N SER A 65 20.58 2.19 -1.93
CA SER A 65 20.61 3.05 -0.75
C SER A 65 19.77 4.27 -1.08
N GLY A 66 18.51 4.24 -0.69
CA GLY A 66 17.53 5.24 -1.09
C GLY A 66 16.36 5.35 -0.12
N PRO A 67 15.25 5.91 -0.60
CA PRO A 67 14.01 6.05 0.16
C PRO A 67 13.38 4.71 0.55
N ASN A 68 12.29 4.78 1.35
CA ASN A 68 11.50 3.58 1.66
C ASN A 68 11.00 2.90 0.39
N ASN A 69 11.17 1.59 0.32
CA ASN A 69 10.94 0.82 -0.89
C ASN A 69 10.27 -0.52 -0.59
N MET A 70 9.17 -0.81 -1.28
CA MET A 70 8.55 -2.13 -1.33
C MET A 70 8.91 -2.80 -2.65
N LEU A 71 9.56 -3.95 -2.59
CA LEU A 71 9.85 -4.78 -3.76
C LEU A 71 8.79 -5.88 -3.91
N TYR A 72 8.44 -6.19 -5.14
CA TYR A 72 7.63 -7.36 -5.50
C TYR A 72 8.26 -8.08 -6.68
N VAL A 73 8.56 -9.37 -6.52
CA VAL A 73 9.18 -10.17 -7.58
C VAL A 73 8.11 -10.65 -8.57
N LEU A 74 8.24 -10.22 -9.83
CA LEU A 74 7.37 -10.62 -10.94
C LEU A 74 7.78 -11.96 -11.54
N SER A 75 9.09 -12.21 -11.64
CA SER A 75 9.64 -13.47 -12.15
C SER A 75 11.07 -13.68 -11.68
N GLY A 76 11.47 -14.93 -11.52
CA GLY A 76 12.78 -15.31 -11.03
C GLY A 76 12.91 -15.24 -9.51
N THR A 77 14.14 -15.12 -9.04
CA THR A 77 14.46 -15.13 -7.60
C THR A 77 15.46 -14.01 -7.27
N LEU A 78 15.08 -13.16 -6.32
CA LEU A 78 15.87 -12.03 -5.85
C LEU A 78 16.51 -12.35 -4.50
N ALA A 79 17.83 -12.32 -4.40
CA ALA A 79 18.53 -12.27 -3.13
C ALA A 79 18.59 -10.82 -2.64
N VAL A 80 18.25 -10.59 -1.39
CA VAL A 80 18.35 -9.28 -0.74
C VAL A 80 19.24 -9.43 0.49
N ALA A 81 20.39 -8.78 0.48
CA ALA A 81 21.24 -8.64 1.65
C ALA A 81 21.01 -7.26 2.26
N LEU A 82 20.46 -7.23 3.46
CA LEU A 82 20.15 -6.02 4.23
C LEU A 82 20.81 -6.13 5.60
N ASP A 83 21.67 -5.18 5.96
CA ASP A 83 22.34 -5.15 7.25
C ASP A 83 23.10 -6.46 7.61
N GLY A 84 23.73 -7.07 6.64
CA GLY A 84 24.44 -8.34 6.81
C GLY A 84 23.55 -9.58 6.84
N THR A 85 22.23 -9.43 6.80
CA THR A 85 21.28 -10.54 6.71
C THR A 85 20.85 -10.73 5.26
N ALA A 86 21.09 -11.92 4.71
CA ALA A 86 20.66 -12.29 3.37
C ALA A 86 19.33 -13.06 3.44
N GLN A 87 18.40 -12.72 2.56
CA GLN A 87 17.14 -13.42 2.38
C GLN A 87 16.81 -13.55 0.91
N THR A 88 16.04 -14.58 0.58
CA THR A 88 15.58 -14.87 -0.78
C THR A 88 14.12 -14.48 -0.92
N VAL A 89 13.81 -13.72 -1.96
CA VAL A 89 12.45 -13.30 -2.33
C VAL A 89 12.10 -13.96 -3.66
N SER A 90 11.17 -14.89 -3.63
CA SER A 90 10.72 -15.63 -4.81
C SER A 90 9.62 -14.88 -5.54
N GLU A 91 9.29 -15.33 -6.76
CA GLU A 91 8.15 -14.86 -7.52
C GLU A 91 6.87 -14.80 -6.68
N GLY A 92 6.14 -13.71 -6.80
CA GLY A 92 4.90 -13.48 -6.05
C GLY A 92 5.09 -13.00 -4.61
N ALA A 93 6.32 -12.93 -4.12
CA ALA A 93 6.65 -12.43 -2.78
C ALA A 93 7.11 -10.97 -2.82
N GLY A 94 7.07 -10.32 -1.65
CA GLY A 94 7.51 -8.94 -1.48
C GLY A 94 8.40 -8.77 -0.25
N ILE A 95 9.14 -7.65 -0.23
CA ILE A 95 10.02 -7.26 0.88
C ILE A 95 10.04 -5.74 1.03
N PHE A 96 10.20 -5.27 2.26
CA PHE A 96 10.43 -3.87 2.59
C PHE A 96 11.91 -3.57 2.80
N ILE A 97 12.41 -2.50 2.17
CA ILE A 97 13.74 -1.92 2.42
C ILE A 97 13.54 -0.52 2.99
N PRO A 98 13.91 -0.30 4.27
CA PRO A 98 13.77 1.01 4.91
C PRO A 98 14.67 2.08 4.28
N ALA A 99 14.24 3.34 4.34
CA ALA A 99 15.04 4.49 3.93
C ALA A 99 16.38 4.53 4.68
N GLY A 100 17.44 4.90 3.96
CA GLY A 100 18.78 5.06 4.50
C GLY A 100 19.51 3.75 4.84
N ARG A 101 18.91 2.59 4.58
CA ARG A 101 19.57 1.28 4.76
C ARG A 101 20.17 0.84 3.44
N ALA A 102 21.43 0.44 3.49
CA ALA A 102 22.09 -0.12 2.33
C ALA A 102 21.68 -1.58 2.13
N ALA A 103 21.23 -1.90 0.94
CA ALA A 103 20.90 -3.26 0.54
C ALA A 103 21.66 -3.64 -0.73
N VAL A 104 21.99 -4.93 -0.86
CA VAL A 104 22.50 -5.50 -2.12
C VAL A 104 21.42 -6.42 -2.67
N LEU A 105 20.97 -6.13 -3.88
CA LEU A 105 20.00 -6.89 -4.63
C LEU A 105 20.73 -7.76 -5.64
N GLY A 106 20.49 -9.06 -5.67
CA GLY A 106 21.14 -9.99 -6.58
C GLY A 106 20.17 -10.92 -7.27
N ALA A 107 20.33 -11.12 -8.57
CA ALA A 107 19.65 -12.18 -9.29
C ALA A 107 20.32 -13.52 -8.99
N THR A 108 19.55 -14.48 -8.45
CA THR A 108 20.07 -15.82 -8.14
C THR A 108 19.50 -16.83 -9.12
N GLY A 109 20.36 -17.51 -9.85
CA GLY A 109 19.95 -18.46 -10.86
C GLY A 109 20.38 -18.08 -12.28
N ALA A 110 20.00 -18.89 -13.25
CA ALA A 110 20.40 -18.75 -14.66
C ALA A 110 19.59 -17.66 -15.41
N GLU A 111 18.49 -17.23 -14.82
CA GLU A 111 17.59 -16.26 -15.44
C GLU A 111 17.65 -14.88 -14.75
N ALA A 112 17.34 -13.86 -15.53
CA ALA A 112 17.18 -12.52 -14.99
C ALA A 112 15.99 -12.46 -14.03
N VAL A 113 16.10 -11.68 -12.96
CA VAL A 113 14.96 -11.38 -12.10
C VAL A 113 14.26 -10.11 -12.59
N GLN A 114 12.93 -10.14 -12.58
CA GLN A 114 12.09 -8.98 -12.82
C GLN A 114 11.30 -8.65 -11.56
N PHE A 115 11.28 -7.39 -11.17
CA PHE A 115 10.56 -6.97 -9.98
C PHE A 115 10.04 -5.54 -10.12
N LEU A 116 9.05 -5.23 -9.31
CA LEU A 116 8.52 -3.87 -9.15
C LEU A 116 9.13 -3.24 -7.90
N GLN A 117 9.37 -1.92 -7.96
CA GLN A 117 9.72 -1.10 -6.83
C GLN A 117 8.63 -0.05 -6.62
N PHE A 118 7.96 -0.10 -5.47
CA PHE A 118 7.07 0.95 -4.98
C PHE A 118 7.87 1.80 -4.01
N VAL A 119 8.28 2.96 -4.46
CA VAL A 119 9.15 3.86 -3.69
C VAL A 119 8.32 4.98 -3.09
N LEU A 120 8.46 5.19 -1.79
CA LEU A 120 7.92 6.33 -1.08
C LEU A 120 9.08 7.27 -0.76
N ALA A 121 9.24 8.30 -1.59
CA ALA A 121 10.40 9.18 -1.59
C ALA A 121 10.07 10.61 -1.17
N PRO A 122 11.00 11.34 -0.53
CA PRO A 122 10.94 12.79 -0.46
C PRO A 122 10.79 13.39 -1.85
N ALA A 123 9.94 14.42 -2.00
CA ALA A 123 9.74 15.11 -3.28
C ALA A 123 11.06 15.70 -3.83
N SER A 124 11.98 16.10 -2.94
CA SER A 124 13.33 16.55 -3.29
C SER A 124 14.20 15.47 -3.95
N GLU A 125 13.85 14.19 -3.78
CA GLU A 125 14.56 13.05 -4.37
C GLU A 125 13.84 12.45 -5.58
N ALA A 126 12.71 13.03 -5.98
CA ALA A 126 11.86 12.48 -7.04
C ALA A 126 12.53 12.37 -8.42
N GLN A 127 13.65 13.03 -8.64
CA GLN A 127 14.39 12.97 -9.91
C GLN A 127 15.52 11.92 -9.91
N LYS A 128 15.85 11.32 -8.75
CA LYS A 128 16.94 10.35 -8.66
C LYS A 128 16.50 8.99 -9.21
N SER A 129 17.40 8.29 -9.90
CA SER A 129 17.18 6.89 -10.27
C SER A 129 17.06 6.03 -9.02
N SER A 130 16.28 4.97 -9.09
CA SER A 130 16.13 4.03 -7.98
C SER A 130 17.32 3.08 -7.86
N LEU A 131 17.89 2.66 -8.98
CA LEU A 131 19.03 1.74 -9.10
C LEU A 131 19.93 2.17 -10.25
N GLY A 132 21.20 1.78 -10.16
CA GLY A 132 22.18 1.94 -11.24
C GLY A 132 22.43 0.65 -12.02
N ASP A 133 23.46 0.69 -12.88
CA ASP A 133 23.94 -0.49 -13.59
C ASP A 133 24.32 -1.63 -12.62
N PRO A 134 24.11 -2.90 -13.03
CA PRO A 134 23.64 -3.39 -14.32
C PRO A 134 22.11 -3.52 -14.44
N ALA A 135 21.33 -2.96 -13.50
CA ALA A 135 19.88 -3.03 -13.55
C ALA A 135 19.30 -2.13 -14.65
N SER A 136 18.36 -2.66 -15.43
CA SER A 136 17.52 -1.87 -16.33
C SER A 136 16.29 -1.40 -15.57
N VAL A 137 16.09 -0.09 -15.48
CA VAL A 137 15.02 0.54 -14.68
C VAL A 137 14.12 1.39 -15.58
N LYS A 138 12.80 1.15 -15.50
CA LYS A 138 11.78 1.94 -16.19
C LYS A 138 10.80 2.51 -15.15
N GLU A 139 10.68 3.81 -15.08
CA GLU A 139 9.63 4.45 -14.28
C GLU A 139 8.28 4.25 -14.97
N LEU A 140 7.31 3.66 -14.24
CA LEU A 140 5.96 3.40 -14.70
C LEU A 140 4.99 4.47 -14.24
N TYR A 141 5.24 5.04 -13.05
CA TYR A 141 4.36 6.04 -12.45
C TYR A 141 5.11 6.92 -11.44
N ARG A 142 4.61 8.13 -11.29
CA ARG A 142 4.98 9.09 -10.25
C ARG A 142 3.76 9.93 -9.92
N THR A 143 3.50 10.19 -8.64
CA THR A 143 2.51 11.21 -8.26
C THR A 143 2.98 12.59 -8.71
N ALA A 144 2.09 13.37 -9.33
CA ALA A 144 2.43 14.71 -9.81
C ALA A 144 2.78 15.65 -8.66
N GLU A 145 2.01 15.55 -7.58
CA GLU A 145 2.16 16.35 -6.38
C GLU A 145 2.53 15.47 -5.17
N PRO A 146 3.10 16.04 -4.12
CA PRO A 146 3.27 15.36 -2.86
C PRO A 146 1.95 14.84 -2.29
N LEU A 147 2.03 13.75 -1.53
CA LEU A 147 0.87 13.15 -0.85
C LEU A 147 0.26 14.14 0.12
N ALA A 148 -0.98 14.54 -0.15
CA ALA A 148 -1.73 15.46 0.70
C ALA A 148 -2.31 14.76 1.95
N GLY A 149 -2.60 15.54 2.99
CA GLY A 149 -3.37 15.10 4.16
C GLY A 149 -2.65 14.21 5.14
N LEU A 150 -1.37 13.91 4.94
CA LEU A 150 -0.57 13.18 5.94
C LEU A 150 -0.40 14.06 7.18
N ARG A 151 -0.68 13.48 8.36
CA ARG A 151 -0.58 14.13 9.66
C ARG A 151 0.71 13.72 10.38
N ALA A 152 1.03 14.42 11.46
CA ALA A 152 2.10 14.01 12.36
C ALA A 152 1.86 12.61 12.94
N GLY A 153 2.90 11.83 13.06
CA GLY A 153 2.88 10.55 13.76
C GLY A 153 3.49 9.41 12.97
N PRO A 154 3.50 8.22 13.57
CA PRO A 154 3.99 7.03 12.89
C PRO A 154 3.02 6.55 11.83
N TYR A 155 3.57 5.98 10.76
CA TYR A 155 2.83 5.39 9.64
C TYR A 155 3.27 3.96 9.39
N GLU A 156 2.38 3.19 8.80
CA GLU A 156 2.69 1.92 8.16
C GLU A 156 2.75 2.12 6.64
N PHE A 157 3.81 1.61 6.04
CA PHE A 157 3.94 1.45 4.60
C PHE A 157 3.84 -0.05 4.32
N SER A 158 2.85 -0.47 3.56
CA SER A 158 2.55 -1.89 3.34
C SER A 158 2.38 -2.21 1.86
N LEU A 159 2.72 -3.44 1.47
CA LEU A 159 2.46 -4.01 0.16
C LEU A 159 1.51 -5.19 0.31
N THR A 160 0.36 -5.12 -0.35
CA THR A 160 -0.68 -6.15 -0.30
C THR A 160 -1.03 -6.59 -1.71
N ARG A 161 -1.13 -7.90 -1.92
CA ARG A 161 -1.76 -8.46 -3.12
C ARG A 161 -3.26 -8.59 -2.86
N VAL A 162 -4.06 -8.02 -3.76
CA VAL A 162 -5.53 -8.04 -3.70
C VAL A 162 -6.05 -8.77 -4.92
N THR A 163 -6.89 -9.76 -4.71
CA THR A 163 -7.54 -10.52 -5.79
C THR A 163 -9.06 -10.33 -5.71
N LEU A 164 -9.63 -9.80 -6.77
CA LEU A 164 -11.07 -9.69 -6.97
C LEU A 164 -11.48 -10.82 -7.92
N PRO A 165 -12.35 -11.75 -7.49
CA PRO A 165 -12.76 -12.88 -8.31
C PRO A 165 -13.52 -12.42 -9.57
N ALA A 166 -13.58 -13.30 -10.56
CA ALA A 166 -14.37 -13.09 -11.77
C ALA A 166 -15.84 -12.83 -11.42
N GLY A 167 -16.49 -11.95 -12.17
CA GLY A 167 -17.89 -11.59 -11.96
C GLY A 167 -18.20 -10.84 -10.67
N MET A 168 -17.18 -10.33 -9.96
CA MET A 168 -17.40 -9.62 -8.69
C MET A 168 -18.14 -8.30 -8.94
N PRO A 169 -19.34 -8.10 -8.33
CA PRO A 169 -20.04 -6.82 -8.41
C PRO A 169 -19.23 -5.71 -7.74
N ALA A 170 -19.65 -4.46 -7.94
CA ALA A 170 -19.04 -3.34 -7.26
C ALA A 170 -19.04 -3.54 -5.74
N ASN A 171 -17.85 -3.41 -5.13
CA ASN A 171 -17.75 -3.41 -3.69
C ASN A 171 -18.36 -2.13 -3.09
N PRO A 172 -18.70 -2.10 -1.80
CA PRO A 172 -19.21 -0.90 -1.16
C PRO A 172 -18.28 0.30 -1.36
N ILE A 173 -18.85 1.49 -1.55
CA ILE A 173 -18.09 2.74 -1.60
C ILE A 173 -17.23 2.90 -0.36
N HIS A 174 -16.02 3.33 -0.56
CA HIS A 174 -15.05 3.50 0.51
C HIS A 174 -14.02 4.57 0.16
N TYR A 175 -13.18 4.95 1.12
CA TYR A 175 -12.11 5.91 0.93
C TYR A 175 -10.86 5.51 1.70
N ARG A 176 -9.70 6.08 1.32
CA ARG A 176 -8.43 5.88 1.99
C ARG A 176 -8.26 6.84 3.17
N THR A 177 -7.72 6.34 4.28
CA THR A 177 -7.28 7.17 5.41
C THR A 177 -5.88 7.78 5.20
N GLY A 178 -5.12 7.18 4.30
CA GLY A 178 -3.86 7.67 3.74
C GLY A 178 -3.92 7.66 2.23
N ALA A 179 -2.89 7.13 1.56
CA ALA A 179 -2.84 7.04 0.11
C ALA A 179 -2.37 5.65 -0.34
N ALA A 180 -2.74 5.24 -1.55
CA ALA A 180 -2.28 3.98 -2.11
C ALA A 180 -1.92 4.11 -3.60
N LEU A 181 -0.80 3.47 -3.97
CA LEU A 181 -0.42 3.26 -5.35
C LEU A 181 -0.62 1.79 -5.72
N TYR A 182 -1.36 1.56 -6.77
CA TYR A 182 -1.64 0.23 -7.29
C TYR A 182 -0.86 -0.06 -8.56
N TYR A 183 -0.67 -1.35 -8.80
CA TYR A 183 -0.29 -1.89 -10.10
C TYR A 183 -1.08 -3.15 -10.39
N ILE A 184 -1.70 -3.21 -11.56
CA ILE A 184 -2.49 -4.36 -11.95
C ILE A 184 -1.55 -5.39 -12.60
N ILE A 185 -1.42 -6.56 -11.95
CA ILE A 185 -0.54 -7.63 -12.46
C ILE A 185 -1.26 -8.61 -13.37
N ALA A 186 -2.58 -8.78 -13.20
CA ALA A 186 -3.37 -9.66 -14.05
C ALA A 186 -4.83 -9.23 -14.10
N GLY A 187 -5.50 -9.56 -15.21
CA GLY A 187 -6.91 -9.33 -15.42
C GLY A 187 -7.26 -7.88 -15.76
N ARG A 188 -8.56 -7.60 -15.65
CA ARG A 188 -9.17 -6.29 -15.88
C ARG A 188 -10.29 -6.06 -14.89
N GLY A 189 -10.48 -4.83 -14.44
CA GLY A 189 -11.59 -4.43 -13.59
C GLY A 189 -12.01 -3.01 -13.85
N ASP A 190 -13.12 -2.62 -13.25
CA ASP A 190 -13.68 -1.29 -13.34
C ASP A 190 -13.47 -0.53 -12.04
N PHE A 191 -12.85 0.63 -12.14
CA PHE A 191 -12.68 1.60 -11.06
C PHE A 191 -13.71 2.71 -11.23
N THR A 192 -14.46 3.02 -10.17
CA THR A 192 -15.46 4.08 -10.19
C THR A 192 -15.18 5.08 -9.08
N ALA A 193 -15.04 6.35 -9.46
CA ALA A 193 -14.94 7.49 -8.57
C ALA A 193 -15.59 8.73 -9.23
N ASP A 194 -16.11 9.66 -8.44
CA ASP A 194 -16.73 10.90 -8.92
C ASP A 194 -17.80 10.68 -10.02
N GLY A 195 -18.56 9.58 -9.90
CA GLY A 195 -19.59 9.19 -10.86
C GLY A 195 -19.08 8.69 -12.21
N LYS A 196 -17.75 8.50 -12.37
CA LYS A 196 -17.14 7.98 -13.59
C LYS A 196 -16.57 6.61 -13.36
N THR A 197 -16.83 5.69 -14.28
CA THR A 197 -16.27 4.35 -14.30
C THR A 197 -15.21 4.25 -15.39
N GLU A 198 -14.02 3.82 -15.03
CA GLU A 198 -12.90 3.64 -15.95
C GLU A 198 -12.35 2.21 -15.85
N PRO A 199 -12.20 1.53 -16.99
CA PRO A 199 -11.57 0.21 -17.00
C PRO A 199 -10.08 0.33 -16.70
N ARG A 200 -9.58 -0.61 -15.89
CA ARG A 200 -8.16 -0.77 -15.55
C ARG A 200 -7.74 -2.18 -15.91
N ALA A 201 -6.59 -2.34 -16.52
CA ALA A 201 -6.09 -3.63 -17.00
C ALA A 201 -4.64 -3.87 -16.56
N ALA A 202 -4.18 -5.10 -16.73
CA ALA A 202 -2.80 -5.50 -16.45
C ALA A 202 -1.77 -4.54 -17.09
N GLY A 203 -0.73 -4.19 -16.32
CA GLY A 203 0.28 -3.21 -16.70
C GLY A 203 -0.05 -1.76 -16.33
N ALA A 204 -1.28 -1.47 -15.87
CA ALA A 204 -1.67 -0.11 -15.51
C ALA A 204 -1.36 0.20 -14.04
N PRO A 205 -0.66 1.31 -13.75
CA PRO A 205 -0.63 1.90 -12.43
C PRO A 205 -1.93 2.65 -12.15
N HIS A 206 -2.30 2.76 -10.87
CA HIS A 206 -3.45 3.55 -10.43
C HIS A 206 -3.18 4.14 -9.05
N PHE A 207 -3.46 5.42 -8.86
CA PHE A 207 -3.23 6.11 -7.60
C PHE A 207 -4.55 6.51 -6.95
N GLU A 208 -4.70 6.19 -5.67
CA GLU A 208 -5.83 6.57 -4.83
C GLU A 208 -5.34 7.53 -3.73
N PRO A 209 -5.62 8.83 -3.85
CA PRO A 209 -5.28 9.80 -2.81
C PRO A 209 -6.15 9.62 -1.56
N GLN A 210 -5.69 10.21 -0.45
CA GLN A 210 -6.45 10.25 0.78
C GLN A 210 -7.85 10.85 0.58
N GLY A 211 -8.85 10.23 1.20
CA GLY A 211 -10.23 10.72 1.21
C GLY A 211 -11.01 10.54 -0.08
N TRP A 212 -10.39 10.05 -1.15
CA TRP A 212 -11.10 9.86 -2.42
C TRP A 212 -12.09 8.71 -2.34
N VAL A 213 -13.36 9.01 -2.52
CA VAL A 213 -14.45 8.02 -2.45
C VAL A 213 -14.55 7.27 -3.76
N HIS A 214 -14.44 5.96 -3.68
CA HIS A 214 -14.41 5.10 -4.86
C HIS A 214 -14.91 3.69 -4.57
N HIS A 215 -15.00 2.90 -5.63
CA HIS A 215 -15.20 1.45 -5.55
C HIS A 215 -14.61 0.72 -6.75
N TRP A 216 -14.42 -0.59 -6.60
CA TRP A 216 -13.95 -1.49 -7.64
C TRP A 216 -14.99 -2.56 -7.96
N ALA A 217 -15.03 -2.99 -9.22
CA ALA A 217 -15.76 -4.15 -9.68
C ALA A 217 -14.84 -5.00 -10.58
N ASN A 218 -15.12 -6.28 -10.68
CA ASN A 218 -14.53 -7.15 -11.68
C ASN A 218 -15.65 -7.81 -12.50
N PRO A 219 -16.18 -7.17 -13.56
CA PRO A 219 -17.21 -7.75 -14.38
C PRO A 219 -16.69 -8.81 -15.36
N GLY A 220 -15.36 -9.03 -15.42
CA GLY A 220 -14.72 -9.99 -16.32
C GLY A 220 -14.88 -11.45 -15.88
N ASP A 221 -14.44 -12.36 -16.72
CA ASP A 221 -14.49 -13.83 -16.57
C ASP A 221 -13.22 -14.40 -15.91
N ALA A 222 -12.22 -13.57 -15.65
CA ALA A 222 -10.97 -13.93 -14.99
C ALA A 222 -10.74 -13.06 -13.73
N PRO A 223 -9.97 -13.55 -12.75
CA PRO A 223 -9.62 -12.75 -11.58
C PRO A 223 -8.85 -11.48 -11.95
N LEU A 224 -9.20 -10.36 -11.30
CA LEU A 224 -8.39 -9.15 -11.29
C LEU A 224 -7.40 -9.22 -10.12
N VAL A 225 -6.11 -9.12 -10.39
CA VAL A 225 -5.05 -9.17 -9.37
C VAL A 225 -4.28 -7.86 -9.33
N LEU A 226 -4.29 -7.23 -8.18
CA LEU A 226 -3.69 -5.93 -7.91
C LEU A 226 -2.57 -6.06 -6.88
N LEU A 227 -1.51 -5.31 -7.04
CA LEU A 227 -0.60 -4.94 -5.96
C LEU A 227 -1.02 -3.58 -5.44
N GLN A 228 -1.05 -3.43 -4.13
CA GLN A 228 -1.42 -2.20 -3.43
C GLN A 228 -0.28 -1.82 -2.49
N ALA A 229 0.47 -0.79 -2.81
CA ALA A 229 1.40 -0.14 -1.90
C ALA A 229 0.65 0.98 -1.18
N ASN A 230 0.44 0.84 0.14
CA ASN A 230 -0.40 1.73 0.94
C ASN A 230 0.41 2.39 2.05
N ILE A 231 0.20 3.68 2.26
CA ILE A 231 0.64 4.40 3.45
C ILE A 231 -0.58 4.79 4.27
N SER A 232 -0.61 4.43 5.54
CA SER A 232 -1.66 4.81 6.50
C SER A 232 -1.08 5.08 7.87
N GLN A 233 -1.70 5.94 8.65
CA GLN A 233 -1.27 6.20 10.02
C GLN A 233 -1.35 4.91 10.85
N GLU A 234 -0.33 4.66 11.68
CA GLU A 234 -0.28 3.46 12.53
C GLU A 234 -1.52 3.38 13.43
N GLY A 235 -2.12 2.18 13.48
CA GLY A 235 -3.34 1.94 14.24
C GLY A 235 -4.64 2.47 13.59
N VAL A 236 -4.56 3.09 12.42
CA VAL A 236 -5.73 3.56 11.66
C VAL A 236 -5.99 2.61 10.48
N PRO A 237 -7.21 2.07 10.32
CA PRO A 237 -7.53 1.25 9.16
C PRO A 237 -7.22 1.98 7.84
N ALA A 238 -6.54 1.33 6.92
CA ALA A 238 -6.15 1.92 5.64
C ALA A 238 -7.35 2.33 4.75
N VAL A 239 -8.49 1.69 4.99
CA VAL A 239 -9.75 1.89 4.24
C VAL A 239 -10.90 2.03 5.22
N LEU A 240 -11.76 2.99 4.98
CA LEU A 240 -13.04 3.17 5.68
C LEU A 240 -14.19 3.19 4.69
N SER A 241 -15.32 2.58 5.06
CA SER A 241 -16.52 2.54 4.24
C SER A 241 -17.27 3.86 4.25
N GLY A 242 -17.99 4.14 3.16
CA GLY A 242 -18.80 5.34 2.99
C GLY A 242 -17.99 6.54 2.49
N VAL A 243 -18.33 7.72 2.99
CA VAL A 243 -17.70 9.00 2.64
C VAL A 243 -16.95 9.54 3.85
N PRO A 244 -15.82 10.24 3.66
CA PRO A 244 -15.12 10.87 4.77
C PRO A 244 -16.03 11.90 5.47
N PRO A 245 -15.92 12.04 6.82
CA PRO A 245 -16.63 13.11 7.51
C PRO A 245 -16.22 14.46 6.94
N ALA A 246 -17.21 15.37 6.83
CA ALA A 246 -16.93 16.73 6.41
C ALA A 246 -15.89 17.34 7.36
N VAL A 247 -14.80 17.86 6.79
CA VAL A 247 -13.81 18.59 7.59
C VAL A 247 -14.50 19.86 8.09
N ALA A 248 -14.69 19.97 9.38
CA ALA A 248 -15.13 21.23 9.98
C ALA A 248 -14.11 22.31 9.59
N LYS A 249 -14.62 23.34 8.91
CA LYS A 249 -13.83 24.51 8.49
C LYS A 249 -13.53 25.39 9.67
#